data_e83ff7dce79c05743be7228e6021d0fc
#
_entry.id   e83ff7dce79c05743be7228e6021d0fc
#
_cell.length_a   1.000
_cell.length_b   1.000
_cell.length_c   1.000
_cell.angle_alpha   90.00
_cell.angle_beta   90.00
_cell.angle_gamma   90.00
#
_symmetry.space_group_name_H-M   'P 1'
#
loop_
_entity.id
_entity.type
_entity.pdbx_description
1 polymer ?
#
loop_
_entity_poly.entity_id
_entity_poly.type
_entity_poly.pdbx_seq_one_letter_code
_entity_poly.pdbx_strand_id
1 'polypeptide(L)'
;PYTLVSYNTGGGYISTHDCAVTYDEQYLITADETTGGHIKIWDISNYDNINLVSEYMTSAGHSSHNIYVRPETDLLIISYYADGTRILDISDPINPVEAAYYDTTEIEGVYVGNWGTYAYLPSGYIISSDIESGRMYIFSTPLLISPPEMEYSIGNTEFNLASGESANGSLTITNIGDVESVLNYSLSTSPFSISGGSDSFGNNWTDSNMNEDFNNNWVDISNNNTMYSFPSNDQAGSSVEIG
;
A
#
# COMPACT_ATOMS: atom_id res chain seq x y z
N PRO A 1 -11.99 40.32 -3.71
CA PRO A 1 -12.80 40.10 -2.51
C PRO A 1 -13.29 38.67 -2.49
N TYR A 2 -13.28 38.04 -1.29
CA TYR A 2 -13.83 36.70 -1.09
C TYR A 2 -15.30 36.82 -0.70
N THR A 3 -16.10 35.86 -1.11
CA THR A 3 -17.52 35.79 -0.73
C THR A 3 -17.70 34.62 0.23
N LEU A 4 -18.28 34.85 1.40
CA LEU A 4 -18.70 33.79 2.30
C LEU A 4 -19.83 33.00 1.63
N VAL A 5 -19.62 31.70 1.44
CA VAL A 5 -20.64 30.79 0.87
C VAL A 5 -21.50 30.22 1.98
N SER A 6 -20.89 29.70 3.02
CA SER A 6 -21.59 29.09 4.16
C SER A 6 -20.74 29.16 5.43
N TYR A 7 -21.35 28.86 6.59
CA TYR A 7 -20.64 28.63 7.83
C TYR A 7 -21.46 27.73 8.75
N ASN A 8 -20.77 27.08 9.69
CA ASN A 8 -21.38 26.30 10.76
C ASN A 8 -20.82 26.79 12.10
N THR A 9 -21.61 26.69 13.15
CA THR A 9 -21.27 27.19 14.51
C THR A 9 -20.45 26.15 15.32
N GLY A 10 -19.98 25.08 14.70
CA GLY A 10 -19.04 24.13 15.31
C GLY A 10 -19.57 23.24 16.42
N GLY A 11 -20.91 23.14 16.58
CA GLY A 11 -21.52 22.17 17.52
C GLY A 11 -21.23 22.41 19.00
N GLY A 12 -20.86 23.64 19.39
CA GLY A 12 -20.82 24.06 20.79
C GLY A 12 -19.46 24.00 21.51
N TYR A 13 -18.40 23.45 20.93
CA TYR A 13 -17.01 23.56 21.43
C TYR A 13 -16.18 24.44 20.52
N ILE A 14 -15.49 25.38 21.10
CA ILE A 14 -14.91 26.53 20.42
C ILE A 14 -13.39 26.47 20.55
N SER A 15 -12.73 25.64 19.79
CA SER A 15 -11.28 25.69 19.62
C SER A 15 -10.85 25.03 18.33
N THR A 16 -11.68 25.16 17.29
CA THR A 16 -11.30 24.69 15.96
C THR A 16 -10.01 25.38 15.55
N HIS A 17 -8.95 24.61 15.51
CA HIS A 17 -7.59 25.08 15.29
C HIS A 17 -7.15 24.82 13.86
N ASP A 18 -7.41 23.62 13.34
CA ASP A 18 -6.97 23.19 12.03
C ASP A 18 -8.09 22.52 11.24
N CYS A 19 -7.99 22.51 9.93
CA CYS A 19 -8.94 21.85 9.05
C CYS A 19 -8.27 21.25 7.81
N ALA A 20 -8.86 20.12 7.39
CA ALA A 20 -8.50 19.44 6.15
C ALA A 20 -9.75 18.98 5.42
N VAL A 21 -9.66 18.74 4.13
CA VAL A 21 -10.78 18.29 3.29
C VAL A 21 -10.41 16.95 2.66
N THR A 22 -11.36 16.03 2.56
CA THR A 22 -11.18 14.77 1.82
C THR A 22 -10.90 15.03 0.35
N TYR A 23 -10.21 14.09 -0.32
CA TYR A 23 -9.82 14.27 -1.71
C TYR A 23 -11.03 14.43 -2.67
N ASP A 24 -12.15 13.83 -2.34
CA ASP A 24 -13.41 13.94 -3.08
C ASP A 24 -14.21 15.23 -2.76
N GLU A 25 -13.70 16.08 -1.85
CA GLU A 25 -14.32 17.32 -1.39
C GLU A 25 -15.71 17.16 -0.76
N GLN A 26 -16.04 15.95 -0.27
CA GLN A 26 -17.35 15.68 0.33
C GLN A 26 -17.36 15.90 1.85
N TYR A 27 -16.18 15.81 2.49
CA TYR A 27 -16.07 15.94 3.93
C TYR A 27 -14.99 16.93 4.34
N LEU A 28 -15.33 17.75 5.33
CA LEU A 28 -14.41 18.62 6.05
C LEU A 28 -14.04 17.94 7.37
N ILE A 29 -12.78 17.89 7.69
CA ILE A 29 -12.29 17.45 8.99
C ILE A 29 -11.79 18.68 9.75
N THR A 30 -12.13 18.79 11.03
CA THR A 30 -11.63 19.84 11.92
C THR A 30 -11.01 19.25 13.17
N ALA A 31 -9.97 19.90 13.69
CA ALA A 31 -9.32 19.56 14.94
C ALA A 31 -9.58 20.67 15.98
N ASP A 32 -10.07 20.30 17.15
CA ASP A 32 -10.27 21.23 18.25
C ASP A 32 -9.06 21.19 19.19
N GLU A 33 -8.28 22.26 19.24
CA GLU A 33 -7.10 22.36 20.11
C GLU A 33 -7.52 22.84 21.51
N THR A 34 -7.96 21.91 22.31
CA THR A 34 -8.34 22.13 23.71
C THR A 34 -8.32 20.82 24.49
N THR A 35 -8.34 20.88 25.82
CA THR A 35 -8.49 19.68 26.66
C THR A 35 -9.74 18.92 26.27
N GLY A 36 -9.60 17.65 25.89
CA GLY A 36 -10.69 16.82 25.37
C GLY A 36 -11.21 17.28 24.01
N GLY A 37 -10.39 17.97 23.24
CA GLY A 37 -10.74 18.39 21.88
C GLY A 37 -10.88 17.21 20.93
N HIS A 38 -11.91 17.29 20.08
CA HIS A 38 -12.22 16.25 19.12
C HIS A 38 -11.66 16.55 17.74
N ILE A 39 -11.36 15.47 17.00
CA ILE A 39 -11.39 15.49 15.55
C ILE A 39 -12.85 15.32 15.13
N LYS A 40 -13.37 16.24 14.34
CA LYS A 40 -14.76 16.22 13.87
C LYS A 40 -14.81 16.07 12.38
N ILE A 41 -15.68 15.22 11.87
CA ILE A 41 -15.91 15.02 10.44
C ILE A 41 -17.29 15.55 10.08
N TRP A 42 -17.32 16.42 9.09
CA TRP A 42 -18.50 17.15 8.64
C TRP A 42 -18.81 16.77 7.20
N ASP A 43 -20.03 16.37 6.91
CA ASP A 43 -20.54 16.27 5.55
C ASP A 43 -20.75 17.69 5.01
N ILE A 44 -20.00 18.03 3.95
CA ILE A 44 -20.05 19.31 3.24
C ILE A 44 -20.49 19.14 1.79
N SER A 45 -21.01 17.98 1.42
CA SER A 45 -21.53 17.73 0.06
C SER A 45 -22.64 18.73 -0.35
N ASN A 46 -23.31 19.30 0.64
CA ASN A 46 -24.24 20.41 0.47
C ASN A 46 -23.89 21.56 1.42
N TYR A 47 -23.30 22.62 0.90
CA TYR A 47 -22.90 23.80 1.71
C TYR A 47 -24.08 24.51 2.41
N ASP A 48 -25.32 24.34 1.93
CA ASP A 48 -26.50 24.90 2.60
C ASP A 48 -26.95 24.04 3.80
N ASN A 49 -26.37 22.83 3.96
CA ASN A 49 -26.73 21.90 5.01
C ASN A 49 -25.51 21.09 5.48
N ILE A 50 -24.61 21.74 6.19
CA ILE A 50 -23.38 21.12 6.73
C ILE A 50 -23.74 20.34 8.01
N ASN A 51 -23.40 19.05 8.05
CA ASN A 51 -23.76 18.16 9.16
C ASN A 51 -22.51 17.51 9.77
N LEU A 52 -22.42 17.52 11.10
CA LEU A 52 -21.48 16.69 11.84
C LEU A 52 -21.90 15.22 11.68
N VAL A 53 -21.00 14.38 11.15
CA VAL A 53 -21.29 12.96 10.91
C VAL A 53 -20.55 12.03 11.85
N SER A 54 -19.38 12.43 12.35
CA SER A 54 -18.65 11.65 13.34
C SER A 54 -17.64 12.50 14.12
N GLU A 55 -17.20 11.96 15.25
CA GLU A 55 -16.18 12.54 16.12
C GLU A 55 -15.20 11.44 16.56
N TYR A 56 -13.93 11.81 16.71
CA TYR A 56 -12.89 10.93 17.26
C TYR A 56 -12.10 11.68 18.33
N MET A 57 -11.74 10.97 19.39
CA MET A 57 -10.91 11.46 20.49
C MET A 57 -10.16 10.28 21.11
N THR A 58 -8.87 10.48 21.42
CA THR A 58 -8.06 9.49 22.14
C THR A 58 -8.35 9.46 23.63
N SER A 59 -8.31 10.64 24.26
CA SER A 59 -8.45 10.84 25.70
C SER A 59 -9.07 12.18 26.03
N ALA A 60 -9.95 12.21 27.01
CA ALA A 60 -10.57 13.44 27.51
C ALA A 60 -9.58 14.39 28.21
N GLY A 61 -8.37 13.94 28.52
CA GLY A 61 -7.32 14.75 29.14
C GLY A 61 -6.35 15.37 28.15
N HIS A 62 -6.40 14.99 26.88
CA HIS A 62 -5.44 15.37 25.85
C HIS A 62 -6.07 16.28 24.79
N SER A 63 -5.26 16.76 23.86
CA SER A 63 -5.67 17.67 22.79
C SER A 63 -5.15 17.19 21.45
N SER A 64 -5.98 17.30 20.42
CA SER A 64 -5.52 17.27 19.03
C SER A 64 -4.84 18.59 18.65
N HIS A 65 -4.02 18.58 17.58
CA HIS A 65 -3.39 19.77 17.02
C HIS A 65 -3.60 19.82 15.50
N ASN A 66 -2.60 19.46 14.69
CA ASN A 66 -2.70 19.54 13.25
C ASN A 66 -3.19 18.23 12.60
N ILE A 67 -3.90 18.38 11.50
CA ILE A 67 -4.47 17.27 10.75
C ILE A 67 -4.14 17.35 9.27
N TYR A 68 -3.98 16.19 8.62
CA TYR A 68 -3.58 16.08 7.24
C TYR A 68 -4.32 14.91 6.58
N VAL A 69 -5.15 15.20 5.59
CA VAL A 69 -5.67 14.14 4.69
C VAL A 69 -4.60 13.89 3.63
N ARG A 70 -4.12 12.65 3.57
CA ARG A 70 -3.13 12.31 2.56
C ARG A 70 -3.77 12.21 1.18
N PRO A 71 -3.21 12.87 0.15
CA PRO A 71 -3.75 12.79 -1.21
C PRO A 71 -3.89 11.35 -1.71
N GLU A 72 -4.96 11.10 -2.46
CA GLU A 72 -5.24 9.80 -3.09
C GLU A 72 -5.39 8.63 -2.11
N THR A 73 -5.61 8.93 -0.83
CA THR A 73 -5.89 7.92 0.20
C THR A 73 -7.04 8.38 1.08
N ASP A 74 -7.63 7.42 1.81
CA ASP A 74 -8.62 7.68 2.84
C ASP A 74 -7.96 7.70 4.24
N LEU A 75 -6.75 8.25 4.34
CA LEU A 75 -6.00 8.32 5.59
C LEU A 75 -5.91 9.76 6.11
N LEU A 76 -6.35 9.93 7.35
CA LEU A 76 -6.19 11.15 8.13
C LEU A 76 -5.02 10.97 9.11
N ILE A 77 -4.02 11.82 9.00
CA ILE A 77 -2.85 11.81 9.87
C ILE A 77 -2.93 12.99 10.81
N ILE A 78 -2.71 12.75 12.10
CA ILE A 78 -2.98 13.71 13.17
C ILE A 78 -1.76 13.87 14.05
N SER A 79 -1.36 15.12 14.29
CA SER A 79 -0.52 15.46 15.44
C SER A 79 -1.42 15.54 16.66
N TYR A 80 -1.24 14.66 17.65
CA TYR A 80 -2.14 14.55 18.78
C TYR A 80 -1.42 14.73 20.13
N TYR A 81 -0.61 15.75 20.24
CA TYR A 81 0.14 16.10 21.46
C TYR A 81 0.67 14.87 22.24
N ALA A 82 0.22 14.65 23.48
CA ALA A 82 0.65 13.54 24.33
C ALA A 82 0.36 12.16 23.74
N ASP A 83 -0.59 12.05 22.84
CA ASP A 83 -0.89 10.79 22.15
C ASP A 83 -0.07 10.54 20.89
N GLY A 84 0.83 11.45 20.55
CA GLY A 84 1.77 11.29 19.44
C GLY A 84 1.14 11.49 18.07
N THR A 85 1.62 10.74 17.08
CA THR A 85 1.08 10.75 15.71
C THR A 85 0.04 9.64 15.58
N ARG A 86 -1.17 10.02 15.16
CA ARG A 86 -2.29 9.09 14.93
C ARG A 86 -2.62 9.02 13.45
N ILE A 87 -3.04 7.85 12.97
CA ILE A 87 -3.53 7.64 11.61
C ILE A 87 -4.91 7.01 11.71
N LEU A 88 -5.91 7.69 11.17
CA LEU A 88 -7.25 7.15 11.03
C LEU A 88 -7.52 6.75 9.58
N ASP A 89 -8.15 5.59 9.40
CA ASP A 89 -8.83 5.23 8.17
C ASP A 89 -10.20 5.92 8.18
N ILE A 90 -10.43 6.77 7.21
CA ILE A 90 -11.66 7.54 6.99
C ILE A 90 -12.37 7.14 5.70
N SER A 91 -12.12 5.92 5.18
CA SER A 91 -12.84 5.37 4.02
C SER A 91 -14.35 5.27 4.27
N ASP A 92 -14.74 5.09 5.52
CA ASP A 92 -16.10 5.37 6.02
C ASP A 92 -16.06 6.57 6.97
N PRO A 93 -16.32 7.80 6.52
CA PRO A 93 -16.21 8.99 7.35
C PRO A 93 -17.20 9.04 8.52
N ILE A 94 -18.23 8.21 8.49
CA ILE A 94 -19.22 8.10 9.59
C ILE A 94 -18.67 7.22 10.72
N ASN A 95 -17.79 6.27 10.39
CA ASN A 95 -17.18 5.33 11.33
C ASN A 95 -15.65 5.31 11.17
N PRO A 96 -14.92 6.40 11.45
CA PRO A 96 -13.47 6.43 11.33
C PRO A 96 -12.82 5.43 12.28
N VAL A 97 -11.77 4.77 11.82
CA VAL A 97 -11.05 3.72 12.57
C VAL A 97 -9.59 4.10 12.75
N GLU A 98 -9.06 4.03 13.98
CA GLU A 98 -7.62 4.17 14.17
C GLU A 98 -6.89 2.99 13.52
N ALA A 99 -6.09 3.28 12.51
CA ALA A 99 -5.35 2.31 11.72
C ALA A 99 -3.91 2.12 12.21
N ALA A 100 -3.28 3.17 12.74
CA ALA A 100 -1.95 3.12 13.31
C ALA A 100 -1.68 4.32 14.23
N TYR A 101 -0.66 4.17 15.09
CA TYR A 101 -0.17 5.29 15.89
C TYR A 101 1.29 5.09 16.28
N TYR A 102 1.93 6.20 16.67
CA TYR A 102 3.21 6.20 17.34
C TYR A 102 3.24 7.31 18.39
N ASP A 103 3.41 6.92 19.64
CA ASP A 103 3.55 7.86 20.76
C ASP A 103 4.99 8.39 20.79
N THR A 104 5.14 9.71 20.73
CA THR A 104 6.44 10.38 20.70
C THR A 104 6.96 10.74 22.07
N THR A 105 6.11 10.68 23.12
CA THR A 105 6.44 11.06 24.49
C THR A 105 5.79 10.16 25.51
N GLU A 106 6.45 9.99 26.66
CA GLU A 106 5.86 9.35 27.84
C GLU A 106 5.28 10.39 28.83
N ILE A 107 5.31 11.67 28.46
CA ILE A 107 4.87 12.77 29.31
C ILE A 107 3.38 13.00 29.10
N GLU A 108 2.64 12.94 30.19
CA GLU A 108 1.19 13.23 30.20
C GLU A 108 0.94 14.75 30.25
N GLY A 109 -0.04 15.21 29.51
CA GLY A 109 -0.44 16.61 29.51
C GLY A 109 -1.26 17.00 28.28
N VAL A 110 -1.82 18.18 28.30
CA VAL A 110 -2.70 18.66 27.23
C VAL A 110 -1.90 19.05 25.99
N TYR A 111 -0.82 19.80 26.19
CA TYR A 111 -0.03 20.43 25.13
C TYR A 111 1.44 20.02 25.20
N VAL A 112 1.71 18.73 25.32
CA VAL A 112 3.04 18.14 25.38
C VAL A 112 3.20 17.10 24.27
N GLY A 113 4.43 16.83 23.85
CA GLY A 113 4.74 15.78 22.88
C GLY A 113 4.64 16.22 21.42
N ASN A 114 3.86 15.52 20.63
CA ASN A 114 3.77 15.74 19.19
C ASN A 114 3.11 17.07 18.85
N TRP A 115 3.89 17.96 18.21
CA TRP A 115 3.40 19.27 17.79
C TRP A 115 3.01 19.30 16.33
N GLY A 116 3.92 18.90 15.44
CA GLY A 116 3.73 18.98 13.99
C GLY A 116 4.05 17.69 13.29
N THR A 117 3.29 17.43 12.24
CA THR A 117 3.48 16.27 11.37
C THR A 117 3.51 16.73 9.93
N TYR A 118 4.39 16.15 9.11
CA TYR A 118 4.38 16.32 7.66
C TYR A 118 4.10 14.98 6.99
N ALA A 119 2.97 14.88 6.31
CA ALA A 119 2.42 13.62 5.79
C ALA A 119 2.47 13.49 4.27
N TYR A 120 3.10 14.43 3.55
CA TYR A 120 2.99 14.55 2.09
C TYR A 120 4.26 14.16 1.33
N LEU A 121 5.19 13.45 1.97
CA LEU A 121 6.39 12.97 1.27
C LEU A 121 5.99 11.91 0.22
N PRO A 122 6.49 12.01 -1.01
CA PRO A 122 6.24 11.01 -2.05
C PRO A 122 6.71 9.59 -1.67
N SER A 123 7.73 9.50 -0.81
CA SER A 123 8.24 8.23 -0.28
C SER A 123 7.31 7.49 0.68
N GLY A 124 6.18 8.11 1.07
CA GLY A 124 5.30 7.53 2.09
C GLY A 124 5.76 7.74 3.53
N TYR A 125 6.96 8.29 3.77
CA TYR A 125 7.39 8.63 5.12
C TYR A 125 6.55 9.76 5.72
N ILE A 126 6.36 9.67 7.03
CA ILE A 126 5.77 10.72 7.87
C ILE A 126 6.88 11.29 8.73
N ILE A 127 6.97 12.61 8.80
CA ILE A 127 7.89 13.31 9.71
C ILE A 127 7.08 13.96 10.81
N SER A 128 7.45 13.74 12.05
CA SER A 128 6.82 14.37 13.22
C SER A 128 7.84 15.04 14.12
N SER A 129 7.42 16.09 14.79
CA SER A 129 8.23 16.82 15.79
C SER A 129 7.61 16.69 17.18
N ASP A 130 8.47 16.59 18.18
CA ASP A 130 8.06 16.54 19.57
C ASP A 130 8.68 17.75 20.30
N ILE A 131 7.83 18.54 20.96
CA ILE A 131 8.26 19.80 21.55
C ILE A 131 8.95 19.63 22.92
N GLU A 132 8.66 18.55 23.63
CA GLU A 132 9.25 18.30 24.94
C GLU A 132 10.66 17.71 24.82
N SER A 133 10.82 16.70 23.97
CA SER A 133 12.11 16.05 23.74
C SER A 133 12.99 16.82 22.76
N GLY A 134 12.43 17.73 21.97
CA GLY A 134 13.11 18.41 20.87
C GLY A 134 13.53 17.47 19.75
N ARG A 135 12.92 16.30 19.66
CA ARG A 135 13.23 15.28 18.65
C ARG A 135 12.37 15.43 17.40
N MET A 136 12.93 14.97 16.32
CA MET A 136 12.23 14.73 15.08
C MET A 136 12.17 13.22 14.85
N TYR A 137 11.00 12.73 14.48
CA TYR A 137 10.72 11.33 14.20
C TYR A 137 10.44 11.17 12.71
N ILE A 138 10.88 10.06 12.13
CA ILE A 138 10.58 9.66 10.77
C ILE A 138 9.97 8.27 10.84
N PHE A 139 8.74 8.13 10.34
CA PHE A 139 8.00 6.88 10.35
C PHE A 139 7.81 6.36 8.94
N SER A 140 7.86 5.04 8.80
CA SER A 140 7.26 4.32 7.67
C SER A 140 6.07 3.52 8.17
N THR A 141 5.08 3.35 7.31
CA THR A 141 3.93 2.49 7.59
C THR A 141 3.47 1.80 6.31
N PRO A 142 3.12 0.51 6.39
CA PRO A 142 2.57 -0.20 5.23
C PRO A 142 1.29 0.43 4.66
N LEU A 143 0.59 1.25 5.45
CA LEU A 143 -0.61 1.98 5.01
C LEU A 143 -0.32 3.05 3.95
N LEU A 144 0.93 3.53 3.88
CA LEU A 144 1.35 4.64 3.01
C LEU A 144 2.34 4.20 1.93
N ILE A 145 2.70 2.94 1.91
CA ILE A 145 3.54 2.35 0.88
C ILE A 145 2.61 1.84 -0.22
N SER A 146 2.81 2.31 -1.45
CA SER A 146 2.07 1.75 -2.59
C SER A 146 2.35 0.25 -2.70
N PRO A 147 1.34 -0.54 -3.07
CA PRO A 147 1.55 -1.97 -3.24
C PRO A 147 2.65 -2.23 -4.28
N PRO A 148 3.30 -3.40 -4.23
CA PRO A 148 4.26 -3.78 -5.26
C PRO A 148 3.56 -3.86 -6.60
N GLU A 149 4.19 -3.31 -7.61
CA GLU A 149 3.72 -3.38 -8.99
C GLU A 149 4.74 -4.14 -9.83
N MET A 150 4.25 -5.13 -10.58
CA MET A 150 5.11 -5.99 -11.37
C MET A 150 5.17 -5.54 -12.82
N GLU A 151 6.36 -5.22 -13.29
CA GLU A 151 6.68 -5.16 -14.71
C GLU A 151 7.49 -6.40 -15.10
N TYR A 152 7.21 -6.96 -16.26
CA TYR A 152 8.02 -8.06 -16.79
C TYR A 152 8.36 -7.88 -18.25
N SER A 153 9.52 -8.36 -18.62
CA SER A 153 9.95 -8.46 -20.02
C SER A 153 10.47 -9.87 -20.30
N ILE A 154 10.04 -10.41 -21.41
CA ILE A 154 10.47 -11.75 -21.86
C ILE A 154 11.42 -11.54 -23.03
N GLY A 155 12.58 -12.16 -22.93
CA GLY A 155 13.55 -12.19 -24.02
C GLY A 155 13.11 -13.08 -25.16
N ASN A 156 14.01 -13.91 -25.67
CA ASN A 156 13.68 -14.81 -26.78
C ASN A 156 12.68 -15.88 -26.32
N THR A 157 11.53 -15.98 -26.96
CA THR A 157 10.44 -16.91 -26.62
C THR A 157 10.29 -18.08 -27.59
N GLU A 158 11.02 -18.04 -28.72
CA GLU A 158 10.94 -19.09 -29.74
C GLU A 158 12.34 -19.66 -30.01
N PHE A 159 12.48 -20.97 -29.87
CA PHE A 159 13.73 -21.70 -30.11
C PHE A 159 13.44 -22.86 -31.08
N ASN A 160 14.15 -22.90 -32.16
CA ASN A 160 14.17 -24.05 -33.07
C ASN A 160 15.41 -24.90 -32.77
N LEU A 161 15.21 -25.97 -32.00
CA LEU A 161 16.31 -26.81 -31.52
C LEU A 161 16.29 -28.17 -32.23
N ALA A 162 17.44 -28.63 -32.64
CA ALA A 162 17.64 -30.00 -33.05
C ALA A 162 17.75 -30.93 -31.82
N SER A 163 17.60 -32.22 -32.03
CA SER A 163 17.72 -33.21 -30.95
C SER A 163 19.09 -33.10 -30.26
N GLY A 164 19.09 -32.88 -28.95
CA GLY A 164 20.27 -32.71 -28.10
C GLY A 164 20.83 -31.28 -28.01
N GLU A 165 20.17 -30.32 -28.66
CA GLU A 165 20.52 -28.91 -28.50
C GLU A 165 19.74 -28.29 -27.30
N SER A 166 20.31 -27.26 -26.72
CA SER A 166 19.70 -26.44 -25.70
C SER A 166 19.79 -24.96 -26.04
N ALA A 167 18.82 -24.18 -25.58
CA ALA A 167 18.86 -22.73 -25.68
C ALA A 167 18.39 -22.10 -24.38
N ASN A 168 18.87 -20.89 -24.13
CA ASN A 168 18.53 -20.14 -22.96
C ASN A 168 17.59 -18.97 -23.33
N GLY A 169 16.53 -18.83 -22.60
CA GLY A 169 15.68 -17.64 -22.61
C GLY A 169 15.89 -16.81 -21.34
N SER A 170 15.42 -15.58 -21.34
CA SER A 170 15.44 -14.72 -20.16
C SER A 170 14.06 -14.17 -19.88
N LEU A 171 13.69 -14.14 -18.60
CA LEU A 171 12.55 -13.43 -18.08
C LEU A 171 13.07 -12.45 -17.03
N THR A 172 12.82 -11.17 -17.24
CA THR A 172 13.12 -10.14 -16.26
C THR A 172 11.82 -9.75 -15.56
N ILE A 173 11.81 -9.79 -14.23
CA ILE A 173 10.70 -9.33 -13.38
C ILE A 173 11.25 -8.19 -12.55
N THR A 174 10.56 -7.05 -12.60
CA THR A 174 10.94 -5.84 -11.88
C THR A 174 9.77 -5.41 -11.00
N ASN A 175 10.06 -5.10 -9.73
CA ASN A 175 9.12 -4.36 -8.90
C ASN A 175 9.25 -2.88 -9.26
N ILE A 176 8.20 -2.29 -9.85
CA ILE A 176 8.12 -0.85 -10.16
C ILE A 176 7.22 -0.09 -9.19
N GLY A 177 6.66 -0.78 -8.17
CA GLY A 177 6.01 -0.15 -7.04
C GLY A 177 7.01 0.56 -6.12
N ASP A 178 6.54 0.99 -4.96
CA ASP A 178 7.39 1.69 -3.98
C ASP A 178 8.63 0.87 -3.60
N VAL A 179 9.72 1.58 -3.37
CA VAL A 179 11.04 0.99 -3.05
C VAL A 179 11.06 0.07 -1.82
N GLU A 180 10.11 0.25 -0.90
CA GLU A 180 9.93 -0.59 0.28
C GLU A 180 8.84 -1.66 0.11
N SER A 181 8.13 -1.68 -1.01
CA SER A 181 7.11 -2.69 -1.28
C SER A 181 7.77 -4.03 -1.64
N VAL A 182 7.21 -5.12 -1.11
CA VAL A 182 7.73 -6.47 -1.36
C VAL A 182 6.90 -7.16 -2.43
N LEU A 183 7.49 -7.37 -3.61
CA LEU A 183 6.86 -8.12 -4.68
C LEU A 183 7.01 -9.62 -4.42
N ASN A 184 5.89 -10.31 -4.23
CA ASN A 184 5.84 -11.76 -4.18
C ASN A 184 5.30 -12.30 -5.50
N TYR A 185 6.02 -13.20 -6.14
CA TYR A 185 5.59 -13.83 -7.38
C TYR A 185 5.85 -15.34 -7.37
N SER A 186 5.15 -16.06 -8.20
CA SER A 186 5.39 -17.47 -8.45
C SER A 186 5.51 -17.72 -9.95
N LEU A 187 6.43 -18.56 -10.32
CA LEU A 187 6.57 -19.04 -11.70
C LEU A 187 6.06 -20.48 -11.75
N SER A 188 5.23 -20.75 -12.72
CA SER A 188 4.79 -22.11 -13.02
C SER A 188 4.99 -22.38 -14.50
N THR A 189 5.49 -23.55 -14.84
CA THR A 189 5.49 -24.03 -16.20
C THR A 189 4.25 -24.89 -16.42
N SER A 190 3.45 -24.56 -17.40
CA SER A 190 2.47 -25.53 -17.91
C SER A 190 3.17 -26.37 -18.97
N PRO A 191 2.91 -27.69 -19.02
CA PRO A 191 3.41 -28.48 -20.14
C PRO A 191 2.87 -27.87 -21.43
N PHE A 192 3.76 -27.62 -22.39
CA PHE A 192 3.34 -27.23 -23.73
C PHE A 192 2.41 -28.31 -24.29
N SER A 193 1.32 -27.89 -24.90
CA SER A 193 0.56 -28.77 -25.79
C SER A 193 1.40 -28.96 -27.05
N ILE A 194 2.27 -29.95 -27.03
CA ILE A 194 3.01 -30.35 -28.20
C ILE A 194 2.08 -31.24 -29.02
N SER A 195 1.63 -30.73 -30.14
CA SER A 195 0.59 -31.38 -30.99
C SER A 195 1.04 -32.69 -31.68
N GLY A 196 2.15 -33.27 -31.23
CA GLY A 196 2.69 -34.49 -31.81
C GLY A 196 3.59 -34.28 -33.03
N GLY A 197 4.45 -35.20 -33.25
CA GLY A 197 5.41 -35.18 -34.38
C GLY A 197 6.03 -36.55 -34.62
N SER A 198 6.98 -36.61 -35.55
CA SER A 198 7.84 -37.78 -35.79
C SER A 198 9.29 -37.36 -35.80
N ASP A 199 10.14 -38.14 -35.17
CA ASP A 199 11.57 -37.95 -35.28
C ASP A 199 12.14 -38.55 -36.60
N SER A 200 13.42 -38.29 -36.86
CA SER A 200 14.11 -38.81 -38.04
C SER A 200 14.30 -40.34 -38.05
N PHE A 201 13.96 -41.01 -36.96
CA PHE A 201 14.00 -42.46 -36.79
C PHE A 201 12.65 -43.13 -36.95
N GLY A 202 11.58 -42.34 -37.20
CA GLY A 202 10.21 -42.83 -37.37
C GLY A 202 9.44 -43.02 -36.05
N ASN A 203 9.96 -42.56 -34.91
CA ASN A 203 9.22 -42.56 -33.67
C ASN A 203 8.17 -41.42 -33.69
N ASN A 204 6.96 -41.76 -33.36
CA ASN A 204 5.85 -40.79 -33.27
C ASN A 204 5.71 -40.40 -31.80
N TRP A 205 5.50 -39.14 -31.58
CA TRP A 205 5.17 -38.61 -30.28
C TRP A 205 3.90 -37.72 -30.37
N THR A 206 3.13 -37.66 -29.31
CA THR A 206 1.93 -36.81 -29.22
C THR A 206 1.77 -36.31 -27.77
N ASP A 207 1.08 -35.20 -27.62
CA ASP A 207 0.72 -34.71 -26.31
C ASP A 207 -0.27 -35.66 -25.62
N SER A 208 0.00 -36.06 -24.39
CA SER A 208 -0.85 -36.92 -23.58
C SER A 208 -2.23 -36.35 -23.32
N ASN A 209 -2.41 -35.05 -23.43
CA ASN A 209 -3.71 -34.40 -23.29
C ASN A 209 -4.58 -34.50 -24.55
N MET A 210 -4.02 -34.95 -25.69
CA MET A 210 -4.73 -35.05 -26.96
C MET A 210 -5.13 -36.49 -27.31
N ASN A 211 -4.63 -37.48 -26.57
CA ASN A 211 -4.95 -38.89 -26.87
C ASN A 211 -4.93 -39.75 -25.59
N GLU A 212 -6.14 -40.11 -25.10
CA GLU A 212 -6.31 -40.92 -23.90
C GLU A 212 -5.82 -42.39 -24.06
N ASP A 213 -5.54 -42.85 -25.31
CA ASP A 213 -5.06 -44.19 -25.62
C ASP A 213 -3.48 -44.28 -25.62
N PHE A 214 -2.79 -43.22 -25.34
CA PHE A 214 -1.32 -43.24 -25.34
C PHE A 214 -0.79 -43.87 -24.06
N ASN A 215 -0.51 -45.16 -24.13
CA ASN A 215 0.03 -45.93 -23.04
C ASN A 215 1.54 -45.67 -22.88
N ASN A 216 1.82 -44.92 -21.94
CA ASN A 216 2.99 -44.26 -21.38
C ASN A 216 4.30 -45.05 -21.37
N ASN A 217 5.21 -44.73 -22.27
CA ASN A 217 6.60 -44.79 -21.98
C ASN A 217 7.19 -43.35 -21.91
N TRP A 218 6.61 -42.58 -21.01
CA TRP A 218 7.15 -41.28 -20.73
C TRP A 218 8.49 -41.45 -20.02
N VAL A 219 9.52 -40.91 -20.59
CA VAL A 219 10.72 -40.60 -19.82
C VAL A 219 10.34 -39.40 -18.98
N ASP A 220 10.15 -39.63 -17.69
CA ASP A 220 9.94 -38.56 -16.75
C ASP A 220 11.20 -37.71 -16.65
N ILE A 221 11.19 -36.58 -17.37
CA ILE A 221 12.29 -35.60 -17.34
C ILE A 221 12.17 -34.67 -16.11
N SER A 222 11.11 -34.82 -15.31
CA SER A 222 10.92 -34.04 -14.07
C SER A 222 12.03 -34.30 -13.03
N ASN A 223 12.67 -35.47 -13.10
CA ASN A 223 13.80 -35.79 -12.22
C ASN A 223 15.15 -35.13 -12.62
N ASN A 224 15.20 -34.49 -13.79
CA ASN A 224 16.38 -33.72 -14.21
C ASN A 224 16.18 -32.21 -14.11
N ASN A 225 14.97 -31.79 -13.74
CA ASN A 225 14.70 -30.37 -13.49
C ASN A 225 15.21 -30.02 -12.09
N THR A 226 16.33 -29.34 -12.03
CA THR A 226 16.70 -28.60 -10.84
C THR A 226 15.66 -27.48 -10.70
N MET A 227 14.71 -27.65 -9.77
CA MET A 227 13.84 -26.56 -9.37
C MET A 227 14.69 -25.49 -8.73
N TYR A 228 14.91 -24.41 -9.42
CA TYR A 228 15.50 -23.22 -8.79
C TYR A 228 14.40 -22.56 -7.96
N SER A 229 14.51 -22.70 -6.65
CA SER A 229 13.74 -21.86 -5.73
C SER A 229 14.42 -20.49 -5.69
N PHE A 230 13.73 -19.49 -6.16
CA PHE A 230 14.18 -18.11 -6.05
C PHE A 230 14.03 -17.66 -4.59
N PRO A 231 15.04 -16.99 -4.02
CA PRO A 231 14.89 -16.39 -2.71
C PRO A 231 13.75 -15.34 -2.77
N SER A 232 12.83 -15.41 -1.82
CA SER A 232 11.65 -14.55 -1.73
C SER A 232 11.95 -13.07 -1.42
N ASN A 233 13.22 -12.66 -1.44
CA ASN A 233 13.66 -11.34 -1.00
C ASN A 233 14.59 -10.62 -1.99
N ASP A 234 14.61 -11.00 -3.27
CA ASP A 234 15.45 -10.25 -4.21
C ASP A 234 14.75 -8.97 -4.68
N GLN A 235 15.32 -7.88 -4.22
CA GLN A 235 15.00 -6.54 -4.68
C GLN A 235 15.55 -6.35 -6.09
N ALA A 236 14.72 -5.84 -6.98
CA ALA A 236 15.04 -5.27 -8.29
C ALA A 236 15.98 -6.13 -9.18
N GLY A 237 15.40 -6.87 -10.10
CA GLY A 237 16.10 -7.40 -11.25
C GLY A 237 16.63 -8.83 -11.13
N SER A 238 15.78 -9.78 -10.79
CA SER A 238 16.13 -11.19 -10.92
C SER A 238 16.01 -11.63 -12.38
N SER A 239 17.10 -12.12 -12.95
CA SER A 239 17.09 -12.82 -14.24
C SER A 239 16.96 -14.32 -14.01
N VAL A 240 16.10 -14.96 -14.77
CA VAL A 240 15.90 -16.41 -14.76
C VAL A 240 16.52 -17.00 -16.03
N GLU A 241 17.47 -17.88 -15.88
CA GLU A 241 17.92 -18.73 -16.98
C GLU A 241 17.08 -20.02 -17.00
N ILE A 242 16.38 -20.24 -18.09
CA ILE A 242 15.61 -21.46 -18.33
C ILE A 242 16.48 -22.36 -19.22
N GLY A 243 16.99 -23.43 -18.65
CA GLY A 243 17.78 -24.45 -19.36
C GLY A 243 16.91 -25.63 -19.81
#